data_3125c978c739136f4de3101b28a45c04
#
_entry.id   3125c978c739136f4de3101b28a45c04
#
_cell.length_a   1.000
_cell.length_b   1.000
_cell.length_c   1.000
_cell.angle_alpha   90.00
_cell.angle_beta   90.00
_cell.angle_gamma   90.00
#
_symmetry.space_group_name_H-M   'P 1'
#
loop_
_entity.id
_entity.type
_entity.pdbx_description
1 polymer ?
#
loop_
_entity_poly.entity_id
_entity_poly.type
_entity_poly.pdbx_seq_one_letter_code
_entity_poly.pdbx_strand_id
1 'polypeptide(L)' 'MREEIYRELYVAIQELPDRCREVFGLHLQGKKNEEIAELLALPEEIVKMCRKDTITYLKMRLGNRFCWFIFMKVL' A
#
# COMPACT_ATOMS: atom_id res chain seq x y z
N MET A 1 11.45 -17.84 0.35
CA MET A 1 11.56 -16.73 1.28
C MET A 1 10.95 -15.44 0.76
N ARG A 2 11.44 -14.93 -0.35
CA ARG A 2 10.85 -13.73 -0.94
C ARG A 2 9.41 -13.93 -1.39
N GLU A 3 9.11 -15.10 -1.94
CA GLU A 3 7.77 -15.42 -2.39
C GLU A 3 6.75 -15.42 -1.26
N GLU A 4 7.14 -15.89 -0.08
CA GLU A 4 6.26 -15.93 1.07
C GLU A 4 5.89 -14.51 1.53
N ILE A 5 6.87 -13.60 1.53
CA ILE A 5 6.66 -12.21 1.93
C ILE A 5 5.71 -11.54 0.94
N TYR A 6 5.93 -11.73 -0.36
CA TYR A 6 5.05 -11.17 -1.39
C TYR A 6 3.65 -11.75 -1.31
N ARG A 7 3.54 -13.05 -1.03
CA ARG A 7 2.23 -13.68 -0.90
C ARG A 7 1.45 -13.11 0.27
N GLU A 8 2.11 -12.96 1.42
CA GLU A 8 1.47 -12.38 2.60
C GLU A 8 1.05 -10.93 2.34
N LEU A 9 1.91 -10.18 1.68
CA LEU A 9 1.59 -8.80 1.31
C LEU A 9 0.40 -8.76 0.37
N TYR A 10 0.37 -9.63 -0.63
CA TYR A 10 -0.71 -9.70 -1.59
C TYR A 10 -2.04 -10.01 -0.89
N VAL A 11 -2.04 -10.99 0.00
CA VAL A 11 -3.24 -11.35 0.75
C VAL A 11 -3.71 -10.19 1.62
N ALA A 12 -2.77 -9.52 2.29
CA ALA A 12 -3.11 -8.37 3.13
C ALA A 12 -3.71 -7.24 2.31
N ILE A 13 -3.17 -6.99 1.12
CA ILE A 13 -3.70 -5.97 0.22
C ILE A 13 -5.11 -6.32 -0.23
N GLN A 14 -5.40 -7.60 -0.48
CA GLN A 14 -6.73 -8.03 -0.87
C GLN A 14 -7.77 -7.83 0.22
N GLU A 15 -7.34 -7.75 1.47
CA GLU A 15 -8.22 -7.51 2.60
C GLU A 15 -8.59 -6.03 2.75
N LEU A 16 -7.93 -5.15 2.04
CA LEU A 16 -8.20 -3.71 2.11
C LEU A 16 -9.50 -3.35 1.40
N PRO A 17 -10.16 -2.24 1.82
CA PRO A 17 -11.29 -1.70 1.04
C PRO A 17 -10.85 -1.41 -0.40
N ASP A 18 -11.78 -1.54 -1.33
CA ASP A 18 -11.49 -1.37 -2.75
C ASP A 18 -10.74 -0.07 -3.06
N ARG A 19 -11.22 1.03 -2.48
CA ARG A 19 -10.61 2.35 -2.71
C ARG A 19 -9.15 2.38 -2.27
N CYS A 20 -8.87 1.91 -1.07
CA CYS A 20 -7.50 1.92 -0.54
C CYS A 20 -6.61 0.94 -1.28
N ARG A 21 -7.18 -0.18 -1.73
CA ARG A 21 -6.45 -1.14 -2.52
C ARG A 21 -6.00 -0.55 -3.85
N GLU A 22 -6.88 0.20 -4.52
CA GLU A 22 -6.53 0.88 -5.77
C GLU A 22 -5.46 1.93 -5.54
N VAL A 23 -5.61 2.74 -4.48
CA VAL A 23 -4.62 3.76 -4.13
C VAL A 23 -3.25 3.12 -3.90
N PHE A 24 -3.22 2.06 -3.13
CA PHE A 24 -1.96 1.41 -2.81
C PHE A 24 -1.35 0.75 -4.04
N GLY A 25 -2.16 0.15 -4.89
CA GLY A 25 -1.70 -0.44 -6.14
C GLY A 25 -1.01 0.58 -7.03
N LEU A 26 -1.60 1.75 -7.18
CA LEU A 26 -1.00 2.83 -7.97
C LEU A 26 0.27 3.36 -7.31
N HIS A 27 0.29 3.41 -5.99
CA HIS A 27 1.49 3.80 -5.26
C HIS A 27 2.65 2.85 -5.55
N LEU A 28 2.37 1.55 -5.58
CA LEU A 28 3.39 0.55 -5.90
C LEU A 28 3.91 0.69 -7.33
N GLN A 29 3.10 1.24 -8.22
CA GLN A 29 3.53 1.51 -9.60
C GLN A 29 4.38 2.77 -9.71
N GLY A 30 4.62 3.46 -8.62
CA GLY A 30 5.43 4.67 -8.60
C GLY A 30 4.66 5.96 -8.80
N LYS A 31 3.32 5.90 -8.77
CA LYS A 31 2.50 7.09 -8.92
C LYS A 31 2.55 7.96 -7.67
N LYS A 32 2.54 9.27 -7.87
CA LYS A 32 2.51 10.23 -6.77
C LYS A 32 1.07 10.42 -6.30
N ASN A 33 0.92 10.95 -5.08
CA ASN A 33 -0.42 11.20 -4.52
C ASN A 33 -1.28 12.04 -5.45
N GLU A 34 -0.72 13.06 -6.05
CA GLU A 34 -1.44 13.94 -6.96
C GLU A 34 -1.96 13.18 -8.17
N GLU A 35 -1.12 12.32 -8.74
CA GLU A 35 -1.50 11.51 -9.89
C GLU A 35 -2.58 10.51 -9.53
N ILE A 36 -2.45 9.88 -8.36
CA ILE A 36 -3.45 8.92 -7.89
C ILE A 36 -4.80 9.61 -7.69
N ALA A 37 -4.77 10.80 -7.10
CA ALA A 37 -6.00 11.57 -6.89
C ALA A 37 -6.70 11.87 -8.19
N GLU A 38 -5.96 12.24 -9.22
CA GLU A 38 -6.52 12.50 -10.53
C GLU A 38 -7.09 11.25 -11.18
N LEU A 39 -6.30 10.17 -11.14
CA LEU A 39 -6.71 8.92 -11.80
C LEU A 39 -7.96 8.31 -11.17
N LEU A 40 -8.13 8.45 -9.88
CA LEU A 40 -9.27 7.88 -9.19
C LEU A 40 -10.37 8.90 -8.90
N ALA A 41 -10.18 10.14 -9.34
CA ALA A 41 -11.12 11.22 -9.09
C ALA A 41 -11.43 11.38 -7.60
N LEU A 42 -10.39 11.33 -6.76
CA LEU A 42 -10.51 11.46 -5.31
C LEU A 42 -9.78 12.69 -4.82
N PRO A 43 -10.24 13.29 -3.71
CA PRO A 43 -9.47 14.35 -3.06
C PRO A 43 -8.11 13.81 -2.62
N GLU A 44 -7.09 14.64 -2.71
CA GLU A 44 -5.74 14.23 -2.30
C GLU A 44 -5.68 13.80 -0.85
N GLU A 45 -6.50 14.43 0.00
CA GLU A 45 -6.58 14.08 1.41
C GLU A 45 -7.02 12.62 1.60
N ILE A 46 -7.96 12.16 0.79
CA ILE A 46 -8.42 10.77 0.85
C ILE A 46 -7.31 9.82 0.43
N VAL A 47 -6.54 10.21 -0.61
CA VAL A 47 -5.40 9.40 -1.04
C VAL A 47 -4.37 9.26 0.07
N LYS A 48 -4.04 10.36 0.74
CA LYS A 48 -3.10 10.35 1.86
C LYS A 48 -3.60 9.51 3.02
N MET A 49 -4.90 9.62 3.31
CA MET A 49 -5.52 8.84 4.37
C MET A 49 -5.47 7.35 4.06
N CYS A 50 -5.81 6.96 2.84
CA CYS A 50 -5.75 5.56 2.43
C CYS A 50 -4.34 5.01 2.54
N ARG A 51 -3.34 5.80 2.14
CA ARG A 51 -1.95 5.37 2.25
C ARG A 51 -1.54 5.15 3.71
N LYS A 52 -1.89 6.10 4.57
CA LYS A 52 -1.56 6.01 5.98
C LYS A 52 -2.23 4.80 6.63
N ASP A 53 -3.52 4.62 6.37
CA ASP A 53 -4.28 3.51 6.93
C ASP A 53 -3.75 2.17 6.42
N THR A 54 -3.42 2.11 5.13
CA THR A 54 -2.86 0.91 4.54
C THR A 54 -1.54 0.54 5.19
N ILE A 55 -0.66 1.52 5.37
CA ILE A 55 0.64 1.27 6.00
C ILE A 55 0.46 0.78 7.43
N THR A 56 -0.44 1.41 8.17
CA THR A 56 -0.73 0.99 9.55
C THR A 56 -1.27 -0.44 9.58
N TYR A 57 -2.20 -0.74 8.70
CA TYR A 57 -2.77 -2.08 8.60
C TYR A 57 -1.71 -3.12 8.26
N LEU A 58 -0.85 -2.81 7.29
CA LEU A 58 0.20 -3.73 6.88
C LEU A 58 1.23 -3.97 7.99
N LYS A 59 1.54 -2.94 8.77
CA LYS A 59 2.43 -3.09 9.91
C LYS A 59 1.85 -4.05 10.94
N MET A 60 0.57 -3.94 11.20
CA MET A 60 -0.11 -4.83 12.13
C MET A 60 -0.17 -6.26 11.59
N ARG A 61 -0.41 -6.38 10.31
CA ARG A 61 -0.61 -7.68 9.66
C ARG A 61 0.70 -8.44 9.47
N LEU A 62 1.74 -7.74 9.04
CA LEU A 62 3.02 -8.34 8.68
C LEU A 62 4.09 -8.22 9.77
N GLY A 63 3.92 -7.31 10.71
CA GLY A 63 4.89 -7.12 11.78
C GLY A 63 6.27 -6.76 11.23
N ASN A 64 7.29 -7.45 11.71
CA ASN A 64 8.68 -7.19 11.32
C ASN A 64 8.92 -7.38 9.82
N ARG A 65 8.12 -8.23 9.18
CA ARG A 65 8.26 -8.48 7.74
C ARG A 65 7.94 -7.23 6.92
N PHE A 66 7.05 -6.39 7.42
CA PHE A 66 6.72 -5.16 6.74
C PHE A 66 7.92 -4.20 6.72
N CYS A 67 8.67 -4.15 7.81
CA CYS A 67 9.88 -3.33 7.86
C CYS A 67 10.89 -3.80 6.82
N TRP A 68 11.02 -5.11 6.65
CA TRP A 68 11.88 -5.70 5.64
C TRP A 68 11.43 -5.28 4.23
N PHE A 69 10.14 -5.33 3.98
CA PHE A 69 9.59 -4.97 2.67
C PHE A 69 9.86 -3.51 2.33
N ILE A 70 9.64 -2.61 3.29
CA ILE A 70 9.91 -1.19 3.10
C ILE A 70 11.39 -0.95 2.86
N PHE A 71 12.23 -1.62 3.63
CA PHE A 71 13.68 -1.48 3.51
C PHE A 71 14.16 -1.88 2.11
N MET A 72 13.67 -3.00 1.61
CA MET A 72 14.02 -3.47 0.27
C MET A 72 13.53 -2.52 -0.81
N LYS A 73 12.38 -1.89 -0.62
CA LYS A 73 11.83 -0.99 -1.60
C LYS A 73 12.57 0.34 -1.65
N VAL A 74 13.11 0.78 -0.52
CA VAL A 74 13.88 2.02 -0.44
C VAL A 74 15.25 1.85 -1.08
N LEU A 75 15.79 0.66 -1.05
CA LEU A 75 17.06 0.36 -1.69
C LEU A 75 16.87 0.07 -3.17
#